data_ad27cf592907f85df419d436b4cf52f7
#
_entry.id   ad27cf592907f85df419d436b4cf52f7
#
_cell.length_a   1.000
_cell.length_b   1.000
_cell.length_c   1.000
_cell.angle_alpha   90.00
_cell.angle_beta   90.00
_cell.angle_gamma   90.00
#
_symmetry.space_group_name_H-M   'P 1'
#
loop_
_entity.id
_entity.type
_entity.pdbx_description
1 polymer ?
#
loop_
_entity_poly.entity_id
_entity_poly.type
_entity_poly.pdbx_seq_one_letter_code
_entity_poly.pdbx_strand_id
1 'polypeptide(L)'
;MSLDFQHNFFEETVKNSPNKICVSYSGKNFKYIYLDKFANKIANFLISHGIEPNDRVCIFTDKNINQYASVLGILKSGACWVPLSTSFPSARIKYLIKVLKPKFIISENKYYDNYSNIYEAFNSKVLILDKNKKNNKKTYNLSSLSKYSSKQPVLKFSLSPNDLAYIIFTSGSTGNPKGVMVSHKNTSTFLNISKKLFNFKKGLKFSHFSDLTFDPSIFDLFVCWMNAGILVPFNKKNYRINPYLYFKENKRVDVVFCIPSLVNNLRENLFLRKKEIKKIKYLILTGEAIPKNLIYDWYKHVKKSKVYNVYGTTETAIISHCYEVPKNIKKNQIISVGKPLPFMRVILMNKNKFTPNLKKGEHYIYGPQISVGYWANPYLNKKYYMDNPIDERFPQKIYKTGDILKIDNVGNYFYVGRSDNQVKVQGYRIEIGEIEHVISCIEEVDQTKVLVDFDKNNKKYIKAYISTRNNLLEEKKIIKILSNKLPRYMVPQKVIVLNKDFPRTKNGKVDIKRLKNY
;
A
#
# COMPACT_ATOMS: atom_id res chain seq x y z
N MET A 1 0.24 -18.99 21.94
CA MET A 1 1.04 -19.39 20.78
C MET A 1 1.15 -18.22 19.82
N SER A 2 2.31 -17.97 19.23
CA SER A 2 2.45 -17.06 18.09
C SER A 2 1.82 -17.71 16.86
N LEU A 3 1.13 -16.91 16.04
CA LEU A 3 0.59 -17.38 14.77
C LEU A 3 1.62 -17.14 13.67
N ASP A 4 1.94 -18.16 12.88
CA ASP A 4 3.06 -18.13 11.93
C ASP A 4 2.61 -17.73 10.52
N PHE A 5 1.34 -17.96 10.18
CA PHE A 5 0.79 -17.63 8.86
C PHE A 5 -0.23 -16.50 8.94
N GLN A 6 -0.24 -15.66 7.92
CA GLN A 6 -1.10 -14.48 7.87
C GLN A 6 -2.60 -14.81 8.01
N HIS A 7 -3.07 -15.89 7.40
CA HIS A 7 -4.48 -16.29 7.48
C HIS A 7 -4.90 -16.87 8.83
N ASN A 8 -3.96 -17.39 9.63
CA ASN A 8 -4.28 -17.95 10.95
C ASN A 8 -4.91 -16.92 11.90
N PHE A 9 -4.57 -15.64 11.77
CA PHE A 9 -5.17 -14.56 12.56
C PHE A 9 -6.68 -14.39 12.30
N PHE A 10 -7.11 -14.63 11.07
CA PHE A 10 -8.52 -14.66 10.72
C PHE A 10 -9.18 -15.97 11.22
N GLU A 11 -8.55 -17.12 11.01
CA GLU A 11 -9.07 -18.45 11.38
C GLU A 11 -9.26 -18.59 12.89
N GLU A 12 -8.32 -18.04 13.70
CA GLU A 12 -8.50 -18.00 15.17
C GLU A 12 -9.78 -17.26 15.54
N THR A 13 -10.08 -16.17 14.83
CA THR A 13 -11.32 -15.41 15.07
C THR A 13 -12.56 -16.17 14.60
N VAL A 14 -12.51 -16.84 13.47
CA VAL A 14 -13.61 -17.71 13.00
C VAL A 14 -13.93 -18.78 14.05
N LYS A 15 -12.91 -19.45 14.59
CA LYS A 15 -13.07 -20.48 15.63
C LYS A 15 -13.77 -19.93 16.86
N ASN A 16 -13.41 -18.73 17.31
CA ASN A 16 -13.89 -18.13 18.55
C ASN A 16 -15.16 -17.28 18.41
N SER A 17 -15.48 -16.81 17.20
CA SER A 17 -16.56 -15.86 16.96
C SER A 17 -17.20 -16.01 15.55
N PRO A 18 -17.62 -17.22 15.14
CA PRO A 18 -18.03 -17.51 13.76
C PRO A 18 -19.23 -16.67 13.29
N ASN A 19 -20.16 -16.39 14.19
CA ASN A 19 -21.41 -15.71 13.88
C ASN A 19 -21.35 -14.17 13.97
N LYS A 20 -20.21 -13.59 14.41
CA LYS A 20 -20.04 -12.14 14.40
C LYS A 20 -19.90 -11.61 12.97
N ILE A 21 -20.28 -10.34 12.78
CA ILE A 21 -20.11 -9.63 11.52
C ILE A 21 -18.61 -9.32 11.35
N CYS A 22 -18.03 -9.69 10.20
CA CYS A 22 -16.64 -9.39 9.84
C CYS A 22 -16.52 -8.24 8.83
N VAL A 23 -17.55 -8.02 7.99
CA VAL A 23 -17.58 -6.98 6.96
C VAL A 23 -18.98 -6.37 6.89
N SER A 24 -19.06 -5.05 6.79
CA SER A 24 -20.34 -4.33 6.67
C SER A 24 -20.22 -3.21 5.63
N TYR A 25 -21.00 -3.27 4.55
CA TYR A 25 -21.08 -2.21 3.54
C TYR A 25 -22.38 -2.25 2.74
N SER A 26 -22.84 -1.10 2.28
CA SER A 26 -24.02 -0.97 1.41
C SER A 26 -25.27 -1.69 1.98
N GLY A 27 -25.47 -1.61 3.30
CA GLY A 27 -26.59 -2.26 4.00
C GLY A 27 -26.45 -3.77 4.19
N LYS A 28 -25.39 -4.39 3.66
CA LYS A 28 -25.12 -5.84 3.80
C LYS A 28 -24.12 -6.12 4.91
N ASN A 29 -24.36 -7.17 5.68
CA ASN A 29 -23.51 -7.65 6.75
C ASN A 29 -23.09 -9.10 6.47
N PHE A 30 -21.78 -9.35 6.50
CA PHE A 30 -21.22 -10.67 6.29
C PHE A 30 -20.60 -11.19 7.60
N LYS A 31 -20.91 -12.44 7.96
CA LYS A 31 -20.39 -13.10 9.16
C LYS A 31 -19.00 -13.69 8.87
N TYR A 32 -18.20 -13.87 9.93
CA TYR A 32 -16.89 -14.53 9.84
C TYR A 32 -16.99 -15.92 9.20
N ILE A 33 -17.92 -16.75 9.63
CA ILE A 33 -18.13 -18.09 9.07
C ILE A 33 -18.52 -18.07 7.58
N TYR A 34 -19.26 -17.04 7.13
CA TYR A 34 -19.61 -16.91 5.72
C TYR A 34 -18.36 -16.64 4.87
N LEU A 35 -17.54 -15.66 5.31
CA LEU A 35 -16.31 -15.30 4.61
C LEU A 35 -15.31 -16.46 4.61
N ASP A 36 -15.21 -17.19 5.73
CA ASP A 36 -14.36 -18.37 5.86
C ASP A 36 -14.78 -19.49 4.87
N LYS A 37 -16.06 -19.86 4.86
CA LYS A 37 -16.58 -20.87 3.93
C LYS A 37 -16.36 -20.49 2.47
N PHE A 38 -16.49 -19.21 2.14
CA PHE A 38 -16.25 -18.74 0.77
C PHE A 38 -14.75 -18.81 0.43
N ALA A 39 -13.89 -18.38 1.33
CA ALA A 39 -12.43 -18.48 1.18
C ALA A 39 -11.97 -19.94 1.05
N ASN A 40 -12.54 -20.85 1.85
CA ASN A 40 -12.23 -22.28 1.79
C ASN A 40 -12.59 -22.91 0.42
N LYS A 41 -13.73 -22.51 -0.18
CA LYS A 41 -14.07 -22.95 -1.55
C LYS A 41 -13.06 -22.49 -2.59
N ILE A 42 -12.60 -21.22 -2.49
CA ILE A 42 -11.57 -20.69 -3.39
C ILE A 42 -10.26 -21.47 -3.18
N ALA A 43 -9.86 -21.71 -1.93
CA ALA A 43 -8.63 -22.45 -1.63
C ALA A 43 -8.68 -23.88 -2.17
N ASN A 44 -9.77 -24.63 -1.90
CA ASN A 44 -9.96 -25.98 -2.39
C ASN A 44 -10.00 -26.04 -3.94
N PHE A 45 -10.59 -25.03 -4.59
CA PHE A 45 -10.53 -24.89 -6.04
C PHE A 45 -9.09 -24.72 -6.53
N LEU A 46 -8.31 -23.80 -5.94
CA LEU A 46 -6.92 -23.53 -6.34
C LEU A 46 -6.05 -24.79 -6.16
N ILE A 47 -6.17 -25.48 -5.02
CA ILE A 47 -5.43 -26.72 -4.72
C ILE A 47 -5.75 -27.81 -5.73
N SER A 48 -7.03 -28.02 -6.10
CA SER A 48 -7.42 -29.02 -7.09
C SER A 48 -6.88 -28.73 -8.50
N HIS A 49 -6.49 -27.47 -8.76
CA HIS A 49 -5.87 -27.05 -10.02
C HIS A 49 -4.34 -26.97 -9.94
N GLY A 50 -3.75 -27.59 -8.90
CA GLY A 50 -2.31 -27.77 -8.78
C GLY A 50 -1.56 -26.53 -8.31
N ILE A 51 -2.17 -25.67 -7.47
CA ILE A 51 -1.47 -24.55 -6.85
C ILE A 51 -0.41 -25.07 -5.88
N GLU A 52 0.74 -24.39 -5.81
CA GLU A 52 1.88 -24.72 -4.98
C GLU A 52 2.35 -23.49 -4.18
N PRO A 53 3.19 -23.66 -3.13
CA PRO A 53 3.79 -22.55 -2.39
C PRO A 53 4.49 -21.57 -3.33
N ASN A 54 4.34 -20.27 -3.03
CA ASN A 54 4.89 -19.18 -3.82
C ASN A 54 4.32 -19.01 -5.25
N ASP A 55 3.36 -19.84 -5.69
CA ASP A 55 2.60 -19.55 -6.89
C ASP A 55 1.85 -18.23 -6.74
N ARG A 56 1.91 -17.39 -7.79
CA ARG A 56 1.26 -16.08 -7.78
C ARG A 56 -0.16 -16.20 -8.27
N VAL A 57 -1.10 -15.71 -7.45
CA VAL A 57 -2.49 -15.56 -7.83
C VAL A 57 -2.87 -14.08 -7.78
N CYS A 58 -3.19 -13.52 -8.94
CA CYS A 58 -3.59 -12.11 -9.01
C CYS A 58 -5.04 -11.91 -8.57
N ILE A 59 -5.30 -10.81 -7.86
CA ILE A 59 -6.64 -10.36 -7.48
C ILE A 59 -6.97 -9.09 -8.25
N PHE A 60 -8.01 -9.13 -9.08
CA PHE A 60 -8.46 -8.01 -9.89
C PHE A 60 -9.96 -7.79 -9.72
N THR A 61 -10.34 -7.32 -8.55
CA THR A 61 -11.72 -7.15 -8.08
C THR A 61 -11.90 -5.80 -7.40
N ASP A 62 -13.14 -5.35 -7.28
CA ASP A 62 -13.46 -4.21 -6.43
C ASP A 62 -13.33 -4.56 -4.94
N LYS A 63 -13.33 -3.51 -4.13
CA LYS A 63 -13.30 -3.58 -2.66
C LYS A 63 -14.65 -4.07 -2.12
N ASN A 64 -14.84 -5.38 -2.09
CA ASN A 64 -16.05 -6.08 -1.68
C ASN A 64 -15.73 -7.48 -1.11
N ILE A 65 -16.77 -8.28 -0.83
CA ILE A 65 -16.62 -9.62 -0.22
C ILE A 65 -15.82 -10.59 -1.09
N ASN A 66 -15.89 -10.47 -2.43
CA ASN A 66 -15.12 -11.29 -3.36
C ASN A 66 -13.61 -11.06 -3.19
N GLN A 67 -13.20 -9.79 -3.03
CA GLN A 67 -11.81 -9.42 -2.78
C GLN A 67 -11.28 -10.05 -1.49
N TYR A 68 -12.05 -9.96 -0.41
CA TYR A 68 -11.63 -10.48 0.89
C TYR A 68 -11.57 -12.02 0.92
N ALA A 69 -12.55 -12.67 0.30
CA ALA A 69 -12.54 -14.13 0.14
C ALA A 69 -11.37 -14.59 -0.73
N SER A 70 -11.00 -13.81 -1.76
CA SER A 70 -9.83 -14.10 -2.60
C SER A 70 -8.52 -14.03 -1.82
N VAL A 71 -8.29 -12.95 -1.04
CA VAL A 71 -7.09 -12.83 -0.20
C VAL A 71 -6.94 -14.04 0.73
N LEU A 72 -8.01 -14.37 1.47
CA LEU A 72 -7.99 -15.48 2.41
C LEU A 72 -7.87 -16.84 1.70
N GLY A 73 -8.61 -17.04 0.60
CA GLY A 73 -8.60 -18.30 -0.16
C GLY A 73 -7.23 -18.59 -0.78
N ILE A 74 -6.55 -17.57 -1.29
CA ILE A 74 -5.19 -17.71 -1.83
C ILE A 74 -4.22 -18.09 -0.71
N LEU A 75 -4.23 -17.38 0.42
CA LEU A 75 -3.36 -17.68 1.56
C LEU A 75 -3.62 -19.10 2.11
N LYS A 76 -4.87 -19.50 2.24
CA LYS A 76 -5.26 -20.84 2.69
C LYS A 76 -4.85 -21.95 1.71
N SER A 77 -4.69 -21.65 0.43
CA SER A 77 -4.19 -22.59 -0.57
C SER A 77 -2.66 -22.70 -0.58
N GLY A 78 -1.95 -21.91 0.24
CA GLY A 78 -0.48 -21.84 0.29
C GLY A 78 0.13 -20.95 -0.79
N ALA A 79 -0.67 -20.28 -1.61
CA ALA A 79 -0.20 -19.40 -2.68
C ALA A 79 0.03 -17.96 -2.20
N CYS A 80 0.73 -17.21 -3.03
CA CYS A 80 1.04 -15.79 -2.85
C CYS A 80 -0.01 -14.93 -3.55
N TRP A 81 -0.72 -14.03 -2.83
CA TRP A 81 -1.65 -13.11 -3.47
C TRP A 81 -0.95 -11.86 -3.99
N VAL A 82 -1.39 -11.40 -5.17
CA VAL A 82 -0.86 -10.20 -5.83
C VAL A 82 -2.00 -9.31 -6.29
N PRO A 83 -2.19 -8.12 -5.71
CA PRO A 83 -3.28 -7.25 -6.09
C PRO A 83 -2.98 -6.48 -7.36
N LEU A 84 -3.98 -6.39 -8.23
CA LEU A 84 -4.00 -5.51 -9.39
C LEU A 84 -5.08 -4.45 -9.14
N SER A 85 -4.73 -3.17 -9.23
CA SER A 85 -5.73 -2.11 -9.06
C SER A 85 -6.63 -2.00 -10.28
N THR A 86 -7.93 -1.94 -10.04
CA THR A 86 -8.95 -1.74 -11.07
C THR A 86 -8.90 -0.34 -11.72
N SER A 87 -8.06 0.54 -11.18
CA SER A 87 -7.77 1.87 -11.74
C SER A 87 -6.48 1.93 -12.56
N PHE A 88 -5.72 0.83 -12.69
CA PHE A 88 -4.51 0.81 -13.48
C PHE A 88 -4.83 0.80 -14.97
N PRO A 89 -4.04 1.53 -15.79
CA PRO A 89 -4.13 1.43 -17.25
C PRO A 89 -3.84 0.00 -17.74
N SER A 90 -4.41 -0.38 -18.88
CA SER A 90 -4.22 -1.70 -19.48
C SER A 90 -2.75 -2.03 -19.75
N ALA A 91 -1.96 -1.06 -20.18
CA ALA A 91 -0.51 -1.22 -20.37
C ALA A 91 0.20 -1.65 -19.07
N ARG A 92 -0.18 -1.07 -17.92
CA ARG A 92 0.36 -1.44 -16.61
C ARG A 92 -0.06 -2.86 -16.22
N ILE A 93 -1.32 -3.21 -16.40
CA ILE A 93 -1.84 -4.57 -16.12
C ILE A 93 -1.09 -5.60 -16.96
N LYS A 94 -0.95 -5.34 -18.27
CA LYS A 94 -0.20 -6.20 -19.20
C LYS A 94 1.25 -6.41 -18.73
N TYR A 95 1.92 -5.33 -18.34
CA TYR A 95 3.29 -5.41 -17.81
C TYR A 95 3.37 -6.28 -16.55
N LEU A 96 2.48 -6.05 -15.57
CA LEU A 96 2.48 -6.79 -14.31
C LEU A 96 2.22 -8.29 -14.54
N ILE A 97 1.25 -8.66 -15.36
CA ILE A 97 0.95 -10.07 -15.69
C ILE A 97 2.15 -10.72 -16.40
N LYS A 98 2.81 -10.00 -17.32
CA LYS A 98 4.02 -10.49 -18.01
C LYS A 98 5.16 -10.82 -17.03
N VAL A 99 5.40 -9.93 -16.06
CA VAL A 99 6.50 -10.09 -15.08
C VAL A 99 6.17 -11.14 -14.02
N LEU A 100 4.92 -11.18 -13.56
CA LEU A 100 4.46 -12.10 -12.52
C LEU A 100 4.27 -13.53 -13.02
N LYS A 101 3.82 -13.70 -14.26
CA LYS A 101 3.39 -14.99 -14.81
C LYS A 101 2.45 -15.72 -13.83
N PRO A 102 1.30 -15.11 -13.47
CA PRO A 102 0.43 -15.68 -12.44
C PRO A 102 -0.19 -16.99 -12.91
N LYS A 103 -0.30 -17.96 -12.00
CA LYS A 103 -0.96 -19.24 -12.28
C LYS A 103 -2.47 -19.09 -12.41
N PHE A 104 -3.05 -18.18 -11.61
CA PHE A 104 -4.45 -17.79 -11.67
C PHE A 104 -4.63 -16.27 -11.56
N ILE A 105 -5.73 -15.79 -12.12
CA ILE A 105 -6.27 -14.45 -11.91
C ILE A 105 -7.69 -14.60 -11.36
N ILE A 106 -7.97 -14.06 -10.20
CA ILE A 106 -9.33 -13.98 -9.64
C ILE A 106 -9.89 -12.61 -10.00
N SER A 107 -11.02 -12.58 -10.71
CA SER A 107 -11.58 -11.36 -11.29
C SER A 107 -13.09 -11.28 -11.10
N GLU A 108 -13.65 -10.13 -11.46
CA GLU A 108 -15.08 -9.91 -11.65
C GLU A 108 -15.38 -9.75 -13.15
N ASN A 109 -16.61 -10.07 -13.55
CA ASN A 109 -17.00 -10.14 -14.96
C ASN A 109 -16.68 -8.86 -15.74
N LYS A 110 -16.98 -7.69 -15.16
CA LYS A 110 -16.70 -6.39 -15.80
C LYS A 110 -15.21 -6.16 -16.12
N TYR A 111 -14.31 -6.72 -15.33
CA TYR A 111 -12.87 -6.64 -15.57
C TYR A 111 -12.42 -7.73 -16.52
N TYR A 112 -13.01 -8.93 -16.43
CA TYR A 112 -12.72 -9.98 -17.38
C TYR A 112 -13.03 -9.54 -18.82
N ASP A 113 -14.20 -8.93 -19.05
CA ASP A 113 -14.60 -8.48 -20.40
C ASP A 113 -13.64 -7.43 -20.98
N ASN A 114 -13.12 -6.55 -20.15
CA ASN A 114 -12.21 -5.49 -20.58
C ASN A 114 -10.75 -5.94 -20.76
N TYR A 115 -10.35 -7.09 -20.17
CA TYR A 115 -8.95 -7.53 -20.12
C TYR A 115 -8.74 -8.98 -20.58
N SER A 116 -9.77 -9.65 -21.14
CA SER A 116 -9.68 -11.05 -21.60
C SER A 116 -8.53 -11.28 -22.56
N ASN A 117 -8.32 -10.39 -23.53
CA ASN A 117 -7.21 -10.47 -24.49
C ASN A 117 -5.83 -10.51 -23.81
N ILE A 118 -5.67 -9.79 -22.69
CA ILE A 118 -4.42 -9.81 -21.93
C ILE A 118 -4.26 -11.15 -21.22
N TYR A 119 -5.33 -11.66 -20.59
CA TYR A 119 -5.29 -12.95 -19.88
C TYR A 119 -4.98 -14.12 -20.83
N GLU A 120 -5.58 -14.12 -22.01
CA GLU A 120 -5.35 -15.11 -23.05
C GLU A 120 -3.92 -15.05 -23.59
N ALA A 121 -3.40 -13.84 -23.88
CA ALA A 121 -2.05 -13.64 -24.38
C ALA A 121 -0.96 -14.19 -23.43
N PHE A 122 -1.22 -14.25 -22.13
CA PHE A 122 -0.30 -14.79 -21.13
C PHE A 122 -0.69 -16.18 -20.61
N ASN A 123 -1.65 -16.84 -21.25
CA ASN A 123 -2.09 -18.19 -20.90
C ASN A 123 -2.58 -18.36 -19.45
N SER A 124 -3.06 -17.28 -18.82
CA SER A 124 -3.51 -17.30 -17.42
C SER A 124 -4.87 -17.96 -17.27
N LYS A 125 -5.05 -18.79 -16.25
CA LYS A 125 -6.36 -19.31 -15.84
C LYS A 125 -7.11 -18.22 -15.07
N VAL A 126 -8.42 -18.07 -15.29
CA VAL A 126 -9.22 -17.00 -14.66
C VAL A 126 -10.40 -17.59 -13.89
N LEU A 127 -10.60 -17.12 -12.66
CA LEU A 127 -11.78 -17.41 -11.83
C LEU A 127 -12.61 -16.13 -11.67
N ILE A 128 -13.87 -16.16 -12.15
CA ILE A 128 -14.80 -15.03 -12.10
C ILE A 128 -15.79 -15.25 -10.95
N LEU A 129 -15.88 -14.28 -10.01
CA LEU A 129 -16.59 -14.45 -8.73
C LEU A 129 -17.99 -13.82 -8.66
N ASP A 130 -18.47 -13.09 -9.66
CA ASP A 130 -19.72 -12.33 -9.58
C ASP A 130 -20.83 -12.76 -10.53
N LYS A 131 -20.55 -13.56 -11.55
CA LYS A 131 -21.55 -14.06 -12.52
C LYS A 131 -21.19 -15.44 -13.06
N ASN A 132 -22.24 -16.13 -13.53
CA ASN A 132 -22.10 -17.38 -14.25
C ASN A 132 -21.88 -17.08 -15.75
N LYS A 133 -20.64 -17.03 -16.20
CA LYS A 133 -20.28 -17.10 -17.62
C LYS A 133 -20.12 -18.57 -18.04
N LYS A 134 -20.23 -18.84 -19.35
CA LYS A 134 -19.87 -20.16 -19.88
C LYS A 134 -18.40 -20.45 -19.55
N ASN A 135 -18.16 -21.59 -18.93
CA ASN A 135 -16.80 -22.07 -18.69
C ASN A 135 -16.12 -22.41 -20.01
N ASN A 136 -14.86 -22.13 -20.12
CA ASN A 136 -13.98 -22.67 -21.14
C ASN A 136 -12.77 -23.34 -20.46
N LYS A 137 -11.83 -23.88 -21.25
CA LYS A 137 -10.66 -24.60 -20.72
C LYS A 137 -9.82 -23.79 -19.71
N LYS A 138 -9.95 -22.45 -19.68
CA LYS A 138 -9.13 -21.53 -18.84
C LYS A 138 -9.96 -20.57 -18.01
N THR A 139 -11.28 -20.52 -18.19
CA THR A 139 -12.17 -19.61 -17.45
C THR A 139 -13.15 -20.41 -16.60
N TYR A 140 -13.16 -20.12 -15.32
CA TYR A 140 -14.03 -20.71 -14.30
C TYR A 140 -14.92 -19.61 -13.73
N ASN A 141 -16.06 -19.97 -13.19
CA ASN A 141 -17.03 -19.02 -12.65
C ASN A 141 -17.51 -19.39 -11.25
N LEU A 142 -18.38 -18.57 -10.68
CA LEU A 142 -18.91 -18.79 -9.34
C LEU A 142 -19.62 -20.15 -9.18
N SER A 143 -20.31 -20.65 -10.22
CA SER A 143 -20.95 -21.98 -10.18
C SER A 143 -19.91 -23.11 -10.11
N SER A 144 -18.72 -22.91 -10.67
CA SER A 144 -17.62 -23.86 -10.53
C SER A 144 -17.22 -24.05 -9.08
N LEU A 145 -17.27 -22.99 -8.25
CA LEU A 145 -16.92 -23.05 -6.83
C LEU A 145 -17.95 -23.84 -6.00
N SER A 146 -19.19 -23.98 -6.47
CA SER A 146 -20.23 -24.73 -5.73
C SER A 146 -19.85 -26.19 -5.51
N LYS A 147 -19.04 -26.76 -6.41
CA LYS A 147 -18.55 -28.15 -6.38
C LYS A 147 -17.45 -28.39 -5.33
N TYR A 148 -16.82 -27.33 -4.80
CA TYR A 148 -15.71 -27.45 -3.87
C TYR A 148 -16.16 -27.35 -2.42
N SER A 149 -15.48 -28.09 -1.55
CA SER A 149 -15.76 -28.13 -0.12
C SER A 149 -15.61 -26.74 0.50
N SER A 150 -16.52 -26.38 1.40
CA SER A 150 -16.40 -25.20 2.27
C SER A 150 -15.68 -25.49 3.58
N LYS A 151 -15.22 -26.74 3.80
CA LYS A 151 -14.35 -27.10 4.94
C LYS A 151 -12.94 -26.56 4.71
N GLN A 152 -12.20 -26.42 5.79
CA GLN A 152 -10.79 -26.02 5.74
C GLN A 152 -10.03 -26.89 4.74
N PRO A 153 -9.21 -26.29 3.86
CA PRO A 153 -8.44 -27.04 2.89
C PRO A 153 -7.35 -27.88 3.55
N VAL A 154 -7.04 -29.01 2.94
CA VAL A 154 -5.90 -29.86 3.30
C VAL A 154 -4.82 -29.66 2.24
N LEU A 155 -3.68 -29.15 2.66
CA LEU A 155 -2.53 -28.96 1.79
C LEU A 155 -1.80 -30.28 1.55
N LYS A 156 -1.36 -30.53 0.33
CA LYS A 156 -0.55 -31.71 -0.05
C LYS A 156 0.96 -31.49 0.16
N PHE A 157 1.34 -30.34 0.70
CA PHE A 157 2.71 -29.89 0.96
C PHE A 157 2.79 -29.18 2.31
N SER A 158 4.00 -29.08 2.85
CA SER A 158 4.25 -28.28 4.04
C SER A 158 4.47 -26.82 3.67
N LEU A 159 3.70 -25.92 4.29
CA LEU A 159 3.88 -24.49 4.13
C LEU A 159 4.92 -23.98 5.13
N SER A 160 5.85 -23.18 4.65
CA SER A 160 6.88 -22.53 5.47
C SER A 160 6.47 -21.10 5.84
N PRO A 161 6.77 -20.61 7.06
CA PRO A 161 6.63 -19.18 7.38
C PRO A 161 7.46 -18.26 6.46
N ASN A 162 8.48 -18.78 5.79
CA ASN A 162 9.28 -18.04 4.82
C ASN A 162 8.65 -18.01 3.41
N ASP A 163 7.59 -18.78 3.14
CA ASP A 163 6.86 -18.69 1.89
C ASP A 163 6.17 -17.33 1.77
N LEU A 164 5.97 -16.89 0.51
CA LEU A 164 5.42 -15.59 0.21
C LEU A 164 3.93 -15.51 0.58
N ALA A 165 3.59 -14.53 1.38
CA ALA A 165 2.19 -14.18 1.62
C ALA A 165 1.65 -13.31 0.49
N TYR A 166 2.42 -12.29 0.08
CA TYR A 166 2.01 -11.39 -0.99
C TYR A 166 3.18 -10.74 -1.73
N ILE A 167 2.87 -10.20 -2.92
CA ILE A 167 3.74 -9.29 -3.66
C ILE A 167 2.96 -8.02 -3.95
N ILE A 168 3.42 -6.88 -3.46
CA ILE A 168 2.83 -5.56 -3.75
C ILE A 168 3.80 -4.76 -4.62
N PHE A 169 3.29 -4.23 -5.75
CA PHE A 169 4.10 -3.41 -6.65
C PHE A 169 4.09 -1.95 -6.25
N THR A 170 5.29 -1.40 -6.11
CA THR A 170 5.53 0.03 -5.87
C THR A 170 6.17 0.65 -7.11
N SER A 171 6.17 1.98 -7.21
CA SER A 171 6.89 2.70 -8.27
C SER A 171 8.39 2.37 -8.25
N GLY A 172 9.01 2.35 -9.42
CA GLY A 172 10.42 2.02 -9.58
C GLY A 172 11.24 3.15 -10.20
N SER A 173 12.45 3.38 -9.70
CA SER A 173 13.35 4.45 -10.19
C SER A 173 13.83 4.26 -11.63
N THR A 174 13.68 3.05 -12.18
CA THR A 174 14.07 2.69 -13.56
C THR A 174 12.93 2.78 -14.56
N GLY A 175 11.81 3.41 -14.19
CA GLY A 175 10.63 3.53 -15.05
C GLY A 175 9.66 2.34 -15.00
N ASN A 176 10.05 1.23 -14.38
CA ASN A 176 9.20 0.06 -14.22
C ASN A 176 8.86 -0.20 -12.75
N PRO A 177 7.63 -0.62 -12.43
CA PRO A 177 7.25 -0.95 -11.06
C PRO A 177 8.04 -2.14 -10.52
N LYS A 178 8.36 -2.09 -9.23
CA LYS A 178 9.08 -3.12 -8.49
C LYS A 178 8.13 -3.87 -7.54
N GLY A 179 8.10 -5.20 -7.60
CA GLY A 179 7.26 -6.04 -6.75
C GLY A 179 7.98 -6.39 -5.45
N VAL A 180 7.50 -5.90 -4.32
CA VAL A 180 8.05 -6.22 -2.99
C VAL A 180 7.52 -7.56 -2.53
N MET A 181 8.39 -8.52 -2.29
CA MET A 181 8.08 -9.88 -1.83
C MET A 181 8.01 -9.92 -0.31
N VAL A 182 6.86 -10.25 0.24
CA VAL A 182 6.67 -10.31 1.70
C VAL A 182 6.20 -11.71 2.10
N SER A 183 6.93 -12.32 3.05
CA SER A 183 6.63 -13.67 3.54
C SER A 183 5.56 -13.68 4.63
N HIS A 184 5.04 -14.87 4.93
CA HIS A 184 4.18 -15.06 6.10
C HIS A 184 4.87 -14.64 7.40
N LYS A 185 6.16 -14.97 7.57
CA LYS A 185 6.96 -14.58 8.73
C LYS A 185 7.03 -13.06 8.91
N ASN A 186 7.22 -12.31 7.83
CA ASN A 186 7.27 -10.85 7.91
C ASN A 186 5.94 -10.27 8.42
N THR A 187 4.82 -10.71 7.84
CA THR A 187 3.48 -10.23 8.21
C THR A 187 3.02 -10.75 9.56
N SER A 188 3.25 -12.01 9.90
CA SER A 188 2.84 -12.56 11.19
C SER A 188 3.60 -11.90 12.34
N THR A 189 4.88 -11.56 12.13
CA THR A 189 5.65 -10.77 13.11
C THR A 189 4.98 -9.42 13.36
N PHE A 190 4.65 -8.68 12.29
CA PHE A 190 3.93 -7.41 12.40
C PHE A 190 2.58 -7.56 13.12
N LEU A 191 1.78 -8.56 12.76
CA LEU A 191 0.46 -8.79 13.35
C LEU A 191 0.54 -9.15 14.83
N ASN A 192 1.49 -10.02 15.22
CA ASN A 192 1.74 -10.38 16.63
C ASN A 192 2.18 -9.16 17.45
N ILE A 193 3.03 -8.29 16.90
CA ILE A 193 3.42 -7.03 17.55
C ILE A 193 2.21 -6.09 17.66
N SER A 194 1.43 -5.93 16.58
CA SER A 194 0.26 -5.05 16.53
C SER A 194 -0.81 -5.43 17.55
N LYS A 195 -1.01 -6.74 17.79
CA LYS A 195 -1.93 -7.26 18.82
C LYS A 195 -1.60 -6.71 20.20
N LYS A 196 -0.31 -6.66 20.53
CA LYS A 196 0.18 -6.14 21.84
C LYS A 196 0.22 -4.61 21.86
N LEU A 197 0.70 -3.98 20.78
CA LEU A 197 0.93 -2.55 20.68
C LEU A 197 -0.36 -1.73 20.79
N PHE A 198 -1.38 -2.08 20.02
CA PHE A 198 -2.63 -1.35 19.99
C PHE A 198 -3.65 -1.85 21.01
N ASN A 199 -3.59 -3.11 21.39
CA ASN A 199 -4.48 -3.77 22.36
C ASN A 199 -5.96 -3.37 22.18
N PHE A 200 -6.47 -3.47 20.96
CA PHE A 200 -7.83 -3.08 20.61
C PHE A 200 -8.86 -3.97 21.31
N LYS A 201 -9.94 -3.35 21.77
CA LYS A 201 -11.11 -4.10 22.25
C LYS A 201 -11.75 -4.87 21.09
N LYS A 202 -12.24 -6.08 21.36
CA LYS A 202 -12.95 -6.90 20.39
C LYS A 202 -14.21 -6.20 19.83
N GLY A 203 -14.53 -6.39 18.57
CA GLY A 203 -15.76 -5.93 17.94
C GLY A 203 -15.79 -4.45 17.56
N LEU A 204 -14.66 -3.78 17.48
CA LEU A 204 -14.59 -2.41 16.97
C LEU A 204 -14.85 -2.39 15.45
N LYS A 205 -15.35 -1.25 14.96
CA LYS A 205 -15.48 -0.99 13.52
C LYS A 205 -14.21 -0.31 13.00
N PHE A 206 -13.58 -0.95 12.01
CA PHE A 206 -12.35 -0.50 11.35
C PHE A 206 -12.67 0.09 9.98
N SER A 207 -12.08 1.24 9.68
CA SER A 207 -12.08 1.74 8.31
C SER A 207 -11.25 0.83 7.40
N HIS A 208 -11.57 0.82 6.10
CA HIS A 208 -10.70 0.26 5.08
C HIS A 208 -10.54 1.28 3.95
N PHE A 209 -9.61 2.21 4.13
CA PHE A 209 -9.32 3.26 3.16
C PHE A 209 -8.38 2.80 2.06
N SER A 210 -7.36 2.02 2.43
CA SER A 210 -6.30 1.61 1.51
C SER A 210 -6.80 0.64 0.43
N ASP A 211 -6.33 0.80 -0.80
CA ASP A 211 -6.47 -0.21 -1.85
C ASP A 211 -5.53 -1.39 -1.53
N LEU A 212 -5.85 -2.61 -1.97
CA LEU A 212 -4.99 -3.78 -1.74
C LEU A 212 -3.58 -3.63 -2.34
N THR A 213 -3.42 -2.78 -3.34
CA THR A 213 -2.11 -2.46 -3.94
C THR A 213 -1.20 -1.64 -3.03
N PHE A 214 -1.67 -1.30 -1.83
CA PHE A 214 -0.89 -0.64 -0.77
C PHE A 214 -0.93 -1.47 0.51
N ASP A 215 0.23 -1.70 1.09
CA ASP A 215 0.40 -2.52 2.29
C ASP A 215 -0.36 -2.06 3.55
N PRO A 216 -0.77 -0.77 3.75
CA PRO A 216 -1.69 -0.43 4.83
C PRO A 216 -3.01 -1.20 4.80
N SER A 217 -3.42 -1.73 3.64
CA SER A 217 -4.60 -2.60 3.53
C SER A 217 -4.50 -3.86 4.40
N ILE A 218 -3.30 -4.37 4.65
CA ILE A 218 -3.07 -5.55 5.48
C ILE A 218 -3.37 -5.22 6.95
N PHE A 219 -3.03 -4.02 7.41
CA PHE A 219 -3.48 -3.53 8.71
C PHE A 219 -5.01 -3.48 8.76
N ASP A 220 -5.63 -2.83 7.78
CA ASP A 220 -7.09 -2.70 7.72
C ASP A 220 -7.79 -4.06 7.80
N LEU A 221 -7.32 -5.06 7.07
CA LEU A 221 -7.90 -6.40 7.03
C LEU A 221 -7.56 -7.22 8.28
N PHE A 222 -6.29 -7.51 8.48
CA PHE A 222 -5.88 -8.54 9.45
C PHE A 222 -5.85 -8.03 10.87
N VAL A 223 -5.51 -6.76 11.12
CA VAL A 223 -5.63 -6.18 12.46
C VAL A 223 -7.09 -6.03 12.87
N CYS A 224 -7.99 -5.71 11.94
CA CYS A 224 -9.42 -5.74 12.17
C CYS A 224 -9.88 -7.16 12.57
N TRP A 225 -9.59 -8.14 11.73
CA TRP A 225 -10.10 -9.49 11.90
C TRP A 225 -9.55 -10.21 13.13
N MET A 226 -8.27 -10.06 13.46
CA MET A 226 -7.72 -10.68 14.68
C MET A 226 -8.32 -10.13 15.99
N ASN A 227 -8.97 -8.96 15.91
CA ASN A 227 -9.71 -8.36 17.04
C ASN A 227 -11.22 -8.60 16.97
N ALA A 228 -11.68 -9.58 16.17
CA ALA A 228 -13.09 -9.83 15.89
C ALA A 228 -13.85 -8.56 15.49
N GLY A 229 -13.17 -7.66 14.76
CA GLY A 229 -13.67 -6.36 14.34
C GLY A 229 -14.58 -6.46 13.13
N ILE A 230 -15.20 -5.33 12.79
CA ILE A 230 -16.07 -5.18 11.62
C ILE A 230 -15.36 -4.27 10.63
N LEU A 231 -14.98 -4.81 9.48
CA LEU A 231 -14.38 -4.04 8.40
C LEU A 231 -15.44 -3.22 7.67
N VAL A 232 -15.18 -1.93 7.50
CA VAL A 232 -16.08 -1.00 6.79
C VAL A 232 -15.33 -0.42 5.59
N PRO A 233 -15.55 -0.91 4.36
CA PRO A 233 -14.79 -0.48 3.21
C PRO A 233 -15.19 0.89 2.69
N PHE A 234 -14.17 1.65 2.26
CA PHE A 234 -14.31 2.93 1.55
C PHE A 234 -14.43 2.64 0.04
N ASN A 235 -15.62 2.28 -0.41
CA ASN A 235 -15.85 1.70 -1.74
C ASN A 235 -16.76 2.52 -2.68
N LYS A 236 -17.31 3.67 -2.23
CA LYS A 236 -18.14 4.55 -3.07
C LYS A 236 -17.33 5.71 -3.65
N LYS A 237 -17.56 6.05 -4.92
CA LYS A 237 -16.90 7.18 -5.60
C LYS A 237 -17.10 8.50 -4.86
N ASN A 238 -18.30 8.75 -4.33
CA ASN A 238 -18.64 9.98 -3.60
C ASN A 238 -17.80 10.19 -2.33
N TYR A 239 -17.31 9.12 -1.70
CA TYR A 239 -16.43 9.23 -0.54
C TYR A 239 -15.08 9.86 -0.88
N ARG A 240 -14.59 9.69 -2.11
CA ARG A 240 -13.34 10.33 -2.57
C ARG A 240 -13.49 11.84 -2.75
N ILE A 241 -14.70 12.30 -3.11
CA ILE A 241 -15.00 13.72 -3.27
C ILE A 241 -15.23 14.36 -1.90
N ASN A 242 -16.04 13.71 -1.07
CA ASN A 242 -16.34 14.16 0.29
C ASN A 242 -16.16 13.00 1.29
N PRO A 243 -14.98 12.89 1.93
CA PRO A 243 -14.70 11.81 2.88
C PRO A 243 -15.63 11.77 4.10
N TYR A 244 -16.25 12.90 4.47
CA TYR A 244 -17.20 12.93 5.59
C TYR A 244 -18.44 12.06 5.32
N LEU A 245 -18.87 11.91 4.06
CA LEU A 245 -20.00 11.04 3.71
C LEU A 245 -19.80 9.60 4.17
N TYR A 246 -18.56 9.11 4.11
CA TYR A 246 -18.22 7.78 4.62
C TYR A 246 -18.56 7.63 6.11
N PHE A 247 -18.16 8.60 6.94
CA PHE A 247 -18.44 8.58 8.37
C PHE A 247 -19.93 8.80 8.67
N LYS A 248 -20.61 9.66 7.91
CA LYS A 248 -22.05 9.94 8.03
C LYS A 248 -22.87 8.68 7.76
N GLU A 249 -22.61 7.98 6.67
CA GLU A 249 -23.36 6.78 6.27
C GLU A 249 -23.09 5.59 7.20
N ASN A 250 -21.85 5.43 7.65
CA ASN A 250 -21.49 4.31 8.53
C ASN A 250 -21.73 4.60 10.02
N LYS A 251 -22.25 5.79 10.37
CA LYS A 251 -22.68 6.24 11.72
C LYS A 251 -21.65 6.08 12.84
N ARG A 252 -20.80 5.08 12.81
CA ARG A 252 -19.74 4.80 13.78
C ARG A 252 -18.62 4.03 13.09
N VAL A 253 -17.42 4.60 13.14
CA VAL A 253 -16.15 3.95 12.83
C VAL A 253 -15.24 4.22 14.02
N ASP A 254 -14.73 3.16 14.66
CA ASP A 254 -13.96 3.30 15.91
C ASP A 254 -12.47 3.46 15.63
N VAL A 255 -11.93 2.75 14.64
CA VAL A 255 -10.50 2.73 14.28
C VAL A 255 -10.36 3.24 12.84
N VAL A 256 -9.56 4.27 12.68
CA VAL A 256 -9.28 4.91 11.39
C VAL A 256 -7.79 4.84 11.13
N PHE A 257 -7.40 4.07 10.10
CA PHE A 257 -6.04 4.03 9.60
C PHE A 257 -5.99 4.71 8.25
N CYS A 258 -5.32 5.84 8.16
CA CYS A 258 -5.35 6.67 6.96
C CYS A 258 -4.12 7.58 6.83
N ILE A 259 -4.06 8.29 5.71
CA ILE A 259 -3.06 9.34 5.47
C ILE A 259 -3.45 10.66 6.13
N PRO A 260 -2.50 11.47 6.59
CA PRO A 260 -2.74 12.78 7.17
C PRO A 260 -3.57 13.72 6.30
N SER A 261 -3.40 13.68 4.98
CA SER A 261 -4.14 14.55 4.05
C SER A 261 -5.65 14.30 4.07
N LEU A 262 -6.13 13.07 4.35
CA LEU A 262 -7.56 12.80 4.53
C LEU A 262 -8.11 13.52 5.77
N VAL A 263 -7.40 13.45 6.89
CA VAL A 263 -7.80 14.14 8.13
C VAL A 263 -7.71 15.65 7.97
N ASN A 264 -6.70 16.13 7.23
CA ASN A 264 -6.57 17.55 6.92
C ASN A 264 -7.76 18.07 6.10
N ASN A 265 -8.25 17.30 5.13
CA ASN A 265 -9.47 17.61 4.39
C ASN A 265 -10.71 17.73 5.32
N LEU A 266 -10.85 16.79 6.28
CA LEU A 266 -11.91 16.86 7.27
C LEU A 266 -11.78 18.12 8.17
N ARG A 267 -10.55 18.53 8.49
CA ARG A 267 -10.27 19.74 9.27
C ARG A 267 -10.64 21.01 8.51
N GLU A 268 -10.16 21.15 7.29
CA GLU A 268 -10.37 22.32 6.42
C GLU A 268 -11.85 22.55 6.13
N ASN A 269 -12.63 21.47 5.96
CA ASN A 269 -14.08 21.53 5.76
C ASN A 269 -14.89 21.55 7.08
N LEU A 270 -14.27 21.80 8.22
CA LEU A 270 -14.89 21.92 9.56
C LEU A 270 -15.64 20.65 10.02
N PHE A 271 -15.39 19.51 9.40
CA PHE A 271 -16.07 18.24 9.75
C PHE A 271 -15.58 17.63 11.08
N LEU A 272 -14.44 18.06 11.64
CA LEU A 272 -13.98 17.59 12.95
C LEU A 272 -14.98 17.83 14.09
N ARG A 273 -15.87 18.81 13.93
CA ARG A 273 -16.93 19.13 14.91
C ARG A 273 -18.13 18.17 14.85
N LYS A 274 -18.26 17.37 13.80
CA LYS A 274 -19.40 16.46 13.61
C LYS A 274 -19.37 15.27 14.58
N LYS A 275 -20.57 14.84 15.00
CA LYS A 275 -20.72 13.78 16.02
C LYS A 275 -20.14 12.44 15.58
N GLU A 276 -20.18 12.13 14.29
CA GLU A 276 -19.64 10.87 13.73
C GLU A 276 -18.13 10.82 13.88
N ILE A 277 -17.42 11.93 13.62
CA ILE A 277 -15.97 12.05 13.76
C ILE A 277 -15.57 11.97 15.24
N LYS A 278 -16.34 12.57 16.15
CA LYS A 278 -16.07 12.50 17.60
C LYS A 278 -16.16 11.09 18.19
N LYS A 279 -16.75 10.13 17.45
CA LYS A 279 -16.82 8.71 17.87
C LYS A 279 -15.55 7.91 17.56
N ILE A 280 -14.62 8.45 16.80
CA ILE A 280 -13.36 7.80 16.46
C ILE A 280 -12.53 7.65 17.73
N LYS A 281 -12.21 6.39 18.07
CA LYS A 281 -11.44 6.05 19.28
C LYS A 281 -9.95 6.01 19.00
N TYR A 282 -9.58 5.58 17.82
CA TYR A 282 -8.19 5.41 17.38
C TYR A 282 -8.01 6.04 16.00
N LEU A 283 -7.10 6.99 15.91
CA LEU A 283 -6.64 7.57 14.66
C LEU A 283 -5.18 7.17 14.45
N ILE A 284 -4.90 6.42 13.39
CA ILE A 284 -3.55 5.96 13.07
C ILE A 284 -3.18 6.59 11.73
N LEU A 285 -2.12 7.38 11.73
CA LEU A 285 -1.66 8.16 10.59
C LEU A 285 -0.37 7.58 10.02
N THR A 286 -0.32 7.42 8.70
CA THR A 286 0.85 6.90 7.99
C THR A 286 1.01 7.53 6.61
N GLY A 287 2.16 7.30 5.98
CA GLY A 287 2.39 7.56 4.56
C GLY A 287 2.80 8.99 4.20
N GLU A 288 2.53 9.97 5.06
CA GLU A 288 2.88 11.38 4.82
C GLU A 288 3.41 12.04 6.08
N ALA A 289 4.12 13.16 5.92
CA ALA A 289 4.40 14.04 7.04
C ALA A 289 3.10 14.66 7.56
N ILE A 290 2.92 14.68 8.86
CA ILE A 290 1.72 15.26 9.49
C ILE A 290 1.79 16.79 9.36
N PRO A 291 0.77 17.44 8.77
CA PRO A 291 0.70 18.90 8.69
C PRO A 291 0.74 19.56 10.07
N LYS A 292 1.38 20.71 10.16
CA LYS A 292 1.43 21.50 11.40
C LYS A 292 0.01 21.72 11.94
N ASN A 293 -0.13 21.62 13.24
CA ASN A 293 -1.37 21.82 13.98
C ASN A 293 -2.49 20.79 13.73
N LEU A 294 -2.34 19.85 12.79
CA LEU A 294 -3.39 18.86 12.50
C LEU A 294 -3.82 18.09 13.75
N ILE A 295 -2.86 17.58 14.53
CA ILE A 295 -3.17 16.79 15.73
C ILE A 295 -3.64 17.68 16.88
N TYR A 296 -3.09 18.89 17.01
CA TYR A 296 -3.58 19.87 17.97
C TYR A 296 -5.07 20.17 17.74
N ASP A 297 -5.46 20.45 16.48
CA ASP A 297 -6.86 20.70 16.10
C ASP A 297 -7.72 19.44 16.25
N TRP A 298 -7.17 18.25 15.96
CA TRP A 298 -7.86 16.98 16.20
C TRP A 298 -8.25 16.81 17.67
N TYR A 299 -7.31 16.94 18.60
CA TYR A 299 -7.58 16.77 20.03
C TYR A 299 -8.51 17.85 20.60
N LYS A 300 -8.53 19.05 20.02
CA LYS A 300 -9.50 20.09 20.38
C LYS A 300 -10.95 19.62 20.18
N HIS A 301 -11.21 18.82 19.16
CA HIS A 301 -12.54 18.36 18.77
C HIS A 301 -12.82 16.90 19.13
N VAL A 302 -11.83 16.02 19.11
CA VAL A 302 -11.96 14.56 19.30
C VAL A 302 -11.15 14.12 20.53
N LYS A 303 -11.46 14.72 21.68
CA LYS A 303 -10.70 14.62 22.94
C LYS A 303 -10.45 13.19 23.45
N LYS A 304 -11.39 12.25 23.20
CA LYS A 304 -11.31 10.85 23.68
C LYS A 304 -10.51 9.91 22.78
N SER A 305 -10.12 10.38 21.59
CA SER A 305 -9.33 9.59 20.64
C SER A 305 -7.90 9.38 21.13
N LYS A 306 -7.32 8.22 20.80
CA LYS A 306 -5.87 7.99 20.80
C LYS A 306 -5.36 8.21 19.39
N VAL A 307 -4.26 8.90 19.24
CA VAL A 307 -3.64 9.20 17.94
C VAL A 307 -2.27 8.55 17.89
N TYR A 308 -2.01 7.82 16.82
CA TYR A 308 -0.71 7.22 16.53
C TYR A 308 -0.16 7.79 15.23
N ASN A 309 1.11 8.18 15.24
CA ASN A 309 1.89 8.40 14.03
C ASN A 309 2.75 7.18 13.79
N VAL A 310 2.56 6.50 12.67
CA VAL A 310 3.31 5.30 12.33
C VAL A 310 4.07 5.50 11.03
N TYR A 311 5.27 4.94 10.97
CA TYR A 311 6.14 5.01 9.82
C TYR A 311 6.57 3.60 9.41
N GLY A 312 6.66 3.40 8.10
CA GLY A 312 7.15 2.19 7.48
C GLY A 312 7.20 2.31 5.98
N THR A 313 7.76 1.30 5.35
CA THR A 313 7.78 1.12 3.90
C THR A 313 7.25 -0.27 3.58
N THR A 314 6.86 -0.52 2.35
CA THR A 314 6.37 -1.86 1.93
C THR A 314 7.43 -2.93 2.19
N GLU A 315 8.70 -2.55 2.06
CA GLU A 315 9.85 -3.41 2.31
C GLU A 315 10.08 -3.74 3.81
N THR A 316 9.35 -3.06 4.71
CA THR A 316 9.39 -3.31 6.17
C THR A 316 8.08 -3.88 6.72
N ALA A 317 7.26 -4.46 5.86
CA ALA A 317 5.96 -5.05 6.18
C ALA A 317 5.08 -4.09 7.00
N ILE A 318 4.66 -3.00 6.35
CA ILE A 318 3.63 -2.01 6.75
C ILE A 318 4.16 -0.94 7.71
N ILE A 319 4.44 -1.30 8.97
CA ILE A 319 4.83 -0.37 10.03
C ILE A 319 6.12 -0.87 10.67
N SER A 320 7.12 -0.01 10.74
CA SER A 320 8.40 -0.28 11.42
C SER A 320 8.64 0.60 12.64
N HIS A 321 7.95 1.76 12.73
CA HIS A 321 8.04 2.67 13.87
C HIS A 321 6.63 3.12 14.30
N CYS A 322 6.48 3.40 15.59
CA CYS A 322 5.20 3.86 16.14
C CYS A 322 5.43 4.92 17.22
N TYR A 323 4.61 5.96 17.17
CA TYR A 323 4.54 7.02 18.17
C TYR A 323 3.09 7.25 18.61
N GLU A 324 2.77 6.98 19.87
CA GLU A 324 1.50 7.43 20.44
C GLU A 324 1.62 8.93 20.76
N VAL A 325 0.83 9.75 20.05
CA VAL A 325 0.92 11.20 20.18
C VAL A 325 0.24 11.64 21.47
N PRO A 326 0.94 12.33 22.39
CA PRO A 326 0.36 12.75 23.66
C PRO A 326 -0.74 13.80 23.47
N LYS A 327 -1.73 13.81 24.38
CA LYS A 327 -2.86 14.74 24.29
C LYS A 327 -2.49 16.20 24.54
N ASN A 328 -1.42 16.45 25.28
CA ASN A 328 -0.90 17.77 25.62
C ASN A 328 0.06 18.33 24.56
N ILE A 329 -0.09 17.87 23.31
CA ILE A 329 0.75 18.35 22.19
C ILE A 329 0.62 19.86 22.02
N LYS A 330 1.76 20.53 21.82
CA LYS A 330 1.80 21.96 21.64
C LYS A 330 1.50 22.34 20.18
N LYS A 331 0.98 23.55 19.99
CA LYS A 331 0.82 24.14 18.65
C LYS A 331 2.19 24.23 17.95
N ASN A 332 2.23 23.94 16.66
CA ASN A 332 3.44 23.89 15.81
C ASN A 332 4.49 22.82 16.18
N GLN A 333 4.19 21.91 17.10
CA GLN A 333 5.11 20.81 17.42
C GLN A 333 5.25 19.84 16.24
N ILE A 334 6.49 19.45 15.92
CA ILE A 334 6.77 18.40 14.94
C ILE A 334 6.48 17.05 15.59
N ILE A 335 5.71 16.22 14.88
CA ILE A 335 5.33 14.89 15.37
C ILE A 335 6.42 13.89 15.03
N SER A 336 6.91 13.17 16.04
CA SER A 336 7.84 12.06 15.87
C SER A 336 7.20 10.91 15.07
N VAL A 337 8.02 10.13 14.36
CA VAL A 337 7.63 8.82 13.83
C VAL A 337 7.80 7.70 14.88
N GLY A 338 8.35 8.03 16.03
CA GLY A 338 8.47 7.17 17.20
C GLY A 338 9.71 6.29 17.21
N LYS A 339 9.63 5.22 18.01
CA LYS A 339 10.67 4.21 18.17
C LYS A 339 10.42 3.05 17.20
N PRO A 340 11.47 2.32 16.81
CA PRO A 340 11.32 1.07 16.08
C PRO A 340 10.40 0.10 16.84
N LEU A 341 9.60 -0.66 16.12
CA LEU A 341 8.81 -1.74 16.69
C LEU A 341 9.70 -2.81 17.35
N PRO A 342 9.17 -3.61 18.29
CA PRO A 342 9.90 -4.72 18.87
C PRO A 342 10.56 -5.61 17.82
N PHE A 343 11.79 -6.05 18.07
CA PHE A 343 12.65 -6.86 17.18
C PHE A 343 13.15 -6.13 15.92
N MET A 344 12.71 -4.91 15.64
CA MET A 344 13.30 -4.07 14.59
C MET A 344 14.47 -3.25 15.15
N ARG A 345 15.52 -3.09 14.35
CA ARG A 345 16.72 -2.33 14.70
C ARG A 345 17.01 -1.31 13.60
N VAL A 346 17.48 -0.14 14.01
CA VAL A 346 17.79 0.98 13.12
C VAL A 346 19.27 1.31 13.19
N ILE A 347 19.83 1.58 12.02
CA ILE A 347 21.17 2.13 11.85
C ILE A 347 21.00 3.45 11.08
N LEU A 348 21.60 4.52 11.58
CA LEU A 348 21.74 5.75 10.81
C LEU A 348 23.14 5.76 10.16
N MET A 349 23.20 6.00 8.85
CA MET A 349 24.45 6.03 8.11
C MET A 349 24.69 7.39 7.44
N ASN A 350 25.96 7.72 7.26
CA ASN A 350 26.37 8.88 6.46
C ASN A 350 27.08 8.39 5.19
N LYS A 351 26.53 8.69 4.01
CA LYS A 351 27.08 8.26 2.70
C LYS A 351 27.47 6.78 2.66
N ASN A 352 26.59 5.91 3.13
CA ASN A 352 26.78 4.44 3.23
C ASN A 352 27.87 3.99 4.22
N LYS A 353 28.40 4.89 5.07
CA LYS A 353 29.37 4.52 6.11
C LYS A 353 28.69 4.49 7.47
N PHE A 354 28.90 3.41 8.22
CA PHE A 354 28.47 3.33 9.60
C PHE A 354 29.31 4.28 10.46
N THR A 355 28.62 5.10 11.26
CA THR A 355 29.24 5.98 12.25
C THR A 355 28.48 5.77 13.57
N PRO A 356 29.14 5.31 14.64
CA PRO A 356 28.51 5.14 15.95
C PRO A 356 27.89 6.45 16.43
N ASN A 357 26.75 6.34 17.14
CA ASN A 357 26.06 7.45 17.79
C ASN A 357 25.62 8.59 16.88
N LEU A 358 25.47 8.34 15.56
CA LEU A 358 25.02 9.34 14.61
C LEU A 358 23.59 9.80 14.95
N LYS A 359 23.40 11.10 15.19
CA LYS A 359 22.09 11.67 15.55
C LYS A 359 21.20 12.00 14.36
N LYS A 360 21.76 12.02 13.14
CA LYS A 360 21.03 12.26 11.89
C LYS A 360 21.75 11.55 10.75
N GLY A 361 21.02 10.80 9.94
CA GLY A 361 21.60 10.07 8.81
C GLY A 361 20.55 9.39 7.94
N GLU A 362 21.02 8.72 6.90
CA GLU A 362 20.18 7.86 6.09
C GLU A 362 19.77 6.63 6.91
N HIS A 363 18.49 6.32 6.87
CA HIS A 363 17.85 5.30 7.67
C HIS A 363 18.00 3.91 7.03
N TYR A 364 18.67 3.02 7.76
CA TYR A 364 18.77 1.60 7.47
C TYR A 364 18.09 0.83 8.58
N ILE A 365 17.40 -0.24 8.22
CA ILE A 365 16.62 -1.02 9.18
C ILE A 365 16.77 -2.53 8.92
N TYR A 366 16.78 -3.31 9.99
CA TYR A 366 16.80 -4.77 9.94
C TYR A 366 15.92 -5.39 11.01
N GLY A 367 15.63 -6.66 10.84
CA GLY A 367 14.76 -7.41 11.74
C GLY A 367 13.77 -8.29 10.98
N PRO A 368 12.91 -9.04 11.70
CA PRO A 368 12.07 -10.07 11.11
C PRO A 368 10.97 -9.56 10.16
N GLN A 369 10.68 -8.25 10.15
CA GLN A 369 9.71 -7.65 9.23
C GLN A 369 10.31 -7.26 7.88
N ILE A 370 11.64 -7.36 7.70
CA ILE A 370 12.26 -7.01 6.41
C ILE A 370 11.82 -8.00 5.35
N SER A 371 11.29 -7.47 4.25
CA SER A 371 10.80 -8.25 3.11
C SER A 371 11.91 -9.09 2.47
N VAL A 372 11.51 -10.13 1.74
CA VAL A 372 12.43 -11.07 1.10
C VAL A 372 13.27 -10.39 0.01
N GLY A 373 12.75 -9.32 -0.58
CA GLY A 373 13.40 -8.59 -1.66
C GLY A 373 12.39 -8.15 -2.73
N TYR A 374 12.92 -7.81 -3.92
CA TYR A 374 12.12 -7.43 -5.09
C TYR A 374 12.01 -8.59 -6.08
N TRP A 375 10.79 -8.88 -6.51
CA TRP A 375 10.47 -9.94 -7.46
C TRP A 375 11.21 -9.77 -8.78
N ALA A 376 11.92 -10.81 -9.21
CA ALA A 376 12.66 -10.86 -10.48
C ALA A 376 13.61 -9.66 -10.72
N ASN A 377 14.18 -9.08 -9.65
CA ASN A 377 15.04 -7.89 -9.78
C ASN A 377 16.29 -8.00 -8.89
N PRO A 378 17.30 -8.83 -9.28
CA PRO A 378 18.52 -9.02 -8.51
C PRO A 378 19.36 -7.75 -8.35
N TYR A 379 19.31 -6.84 -9.34
CA TYR A 379 20.00 -5.56 -9.27
C TYR A 379 19.48 -4.69 -8.10
N LEU A 380 18.15 -4.51 -7.99
CA LEU A 380 17.58 -3.75 -6.89
C LEU A 380 17.77 -4.47 -5.54
N ASN A 381 17.75 -5.80 -5.53
CA ASN A 381 18.03 -6.57 -4.32
C ASN A 381 19.44 -6.26 -3.80
N LYS A 382 20.46 -6.33 -4.64
CA LYS A 382 21.83 -5.99 -4.27
C LYS A 382 21.98 -4.53 -3.84
N LYS A 383 21.22 -3.61 -4.47
CA LYS A 383 21.31 -2.17 -4.19
C LYS A 383 20.69 -1.77 -2.84
N TYR A 384 19.56 -2.40 -2.45
CA TYR A 384 18.78 -1.98 -1.29
C TYR A 384 18.82 -2.92 -0.11
N TYR A 385 19.19 -4.20 -0.31
CA TYR A 385 19.34 -5.20 0.76
C TYR A 385 20.81 -5.55 0.89
N MET A 386 21.46 -4.98 1.89
CA MET A 386 22.90 -5.08 2.12
C MET A 386 23.18 -6.04 3.28
N ASP A 387 24.40 -6.53 3.37
CA ASP A 387 24.86 -7.25 4.55
C ASP A 387 24.98 -6.30 5.75
N ASN A 388 24.76 -6.82 6.95
CA ASN A 388 24.80 -6.02 8.16
C ASN A 388 26.26 -5.60 8.47
N PRO A 389 26.61 -4.30 8.45
CA PRO A 389 27.99 -3.87 8.68
C PRO A 389 28.41 -3.86 10.16
N ILE A 390 27.48 -4.15 11.09
CA ILE A 390 27.75 -4.09 12.53
C ILE A 390 28.16 -5.46 13.07
N ASP A 391 27.56 -6.53 12.56
CA ASP A 391 27.81 -7.88 13.04
C ASP A 391 27.82 -8.89 11.90
N GLU A 392 29.01 -9.23 11.43
CA GLU A 392 29.23 -10.17 10.34
C GLU A 392 28.88 -11.62 10.72
N ARG A 393 28.83 -11.94 12.03
CA ARG A 393 28.50 -13.29 12.53
C ARG A 393 27.02 -13.62 12.35
N PHE A 394 26.16 -12.61 12.21
CA PHE A 394 24.73 -12.77 11.96
C PHE A 394 24.38 -12.22 10.57
N PRO A 395 24.25 -13.08 9.55
CA PRO A 395 23.99 -12.67 8.16
C PRO A 395 22.55 -12.16 7.97
N GLN A 396 22.17 -11.14 8.73
CA GLN A 396 20.88 -10.46 8.54
C GLN A 396 21.03 -9.36 7.49
N LYS A 397 20.19 -9.41 6.46
CA LYS A 397 20.11 -8.30 5.51
C LYS A 397 19.55 -7.07 6.18
N ILE A 398 20.18 -5.92 5.93
CA ILE A 398 19.65 -4.61 6.28
C ILE A 398 19.01 -3.97 5.05
N TYR A 399 17.89 -3.31 5.24
CA TYR A 399 17.21 -2.59 4.18
C TYR A 399 17.53 -1.10 4.21
N LYS A 400 18.02 -0.59 3.09
CA LYS A 400 18.27 0.84 2.84
C LYS A 400 16.98 1.53 2.42
N THR A 401 16.40 2.37 3.28
CA THR A 401 15.11 3.00 3.02
C THR A 401 15.16 4.18 2.06
N GLY A 402 16.31 4.87 2.00
CA GLY A 402 16.48 6.15 1.32
C GLY A 402 15.92 7.34 2.10
N ASP A 403 15.29 7.12 3.26
CA ASP A 403 14.79 8.19 4.13
C ASP A 403 15.93 8.72 5.04
N ILE A 404 15.90 10.02 5.34
CA ILE A 404 16.81 10.65 6.30
C ILE A 404 16.02 10.86 7.59
N LEU A 405 16.51 10.29 8.68
CA LEU A 405 15.93 10.45 10.00
C LEU A 405 16.92 11.15 10.94
N LYS A 406 16.39 11.77 11.98
CA LYS A 406 17.13 12.20 13.16
C LYS A 406 16.53 11.57 14.42
N ILE A 407 17.38 11.29 15.41
CA ILE A 407 16.97 10.75 16.71
C ILE A 407 17.14 11.81 17.81
N ASP A 408 16.19 11.89 18.72
CA ASP A 408 16.29 12.71 19.93
C ASP A 408 16.97 11.96 21.09
N ASN A 409 17.14 12.62 22.24
CA ASN A 409 17.82 12.05 23.41
C ASN A 409 16.99 10.97 24.14
N VAL A 410 15.69 10.88 23.86
CA VAL A 410 14.80 9.84 24.43
C VAL A 410 14.57 8.67 23.47
N GLY A 411 15.23 8.68 22.30
CA GLY A 411 15.20 7.60 21.33
C GLY A 411 14.06 7.66 20.32
N ASN A 412 13.36 8.78 20.19
CA ASN A 412 12.36 8.95 19.15
C ASN A 412 12.99 9.42 17.85
N TYR A 413 12.53 8.87 16.73
CA TYR A 413 12.96 9.26 15.39
C TYR A 413 12.03 10.30 14.78
N PHE A 414 12.60 11.20 14.00
CA PHE A 414 11.91 12.26 13.26
C PHE A 414 12.28 12.17 11.80
N TYR A 415 11.28 12.20 10.92
CA TYR A 415 11.50 12.25 9.49
C TYR A 415 12.01 13.63 9.08
N VAL A 416 13.11 13.65 8.33
CA VAL A 416 13.76 14.88 7.84
C VAL A 416 13.54 15.06 6.34
N GLY A 417 13.64 13.99 5.57
CA GLY A 417 13.54 14.03 4.11
C GLY A 417 14.01 12.75 3.47
N ARG A 418 14.42 12.81 2.21
CA ARG A 418 14.98 11.69 1.46
C ARG A 418 16.37 12.01 0.91
N SER A 419 17.15 10.94 0.73
CA SER A 419 18.46 11.00 0.05
C SER A 419 18.35 10.86 -1.47
N ASP A 420 17.18 10.43 -1.98
CA ASP A 420 16.87 10.19 -3.40
C ASP A 420 15.75 11.10 -3.91
N ASN A 421 15.35 10.90 -5.18
CA ASN A 421 14.29 11.68 -5.85
C ASN A 421 12.87 11.13 -5.65
N GLN A 422 12.70 10.18 -4.75
CA GLN A 422 11.37 9.63 -4.44
C GLN A 422 10.57 10.64 -3.62
N VAL A 423 9.29 10.75 -3.92
CA VAL A 423 8.39 11.69 -3.24
C VAL A 423 7.14 10.97 -2.71
N LYS A 424 6.53 11.57 -1.69
CA LYS A 424 5.19 11.18 -1.23
C LYS A 424 4.20 12.28 -1.56
N VAL A 425 3.22 11.98 -2.43
CA VAL A 425 2.17 12.91 -2.88
C VAL A 425 0.83 12.26 -2.59
N GLN A 426 0.01 12.86 -1.75
CA GLN A 426 -1.30 12.34 -1.33
C GLN A 426 -1.24 10.88 -0.84
N GLY A 427 -0.20 10.51 -0.08
CA GLY A 427 0.05 9.17 0.45
C GLY A 427 0.68 8.19 -0.53
N TYR A 428 0.73 8.52 -1.82
CA TYR A 428 1.35 7.68 -2.83
C TYR A 428 2.87 7.84 -2.82
N ARG A 429 3.58 6.72 -2.80
CA ARG A 429 5.03 6.66 -2.97
C ARG A 429 5.35 6.70 -4.45
N ILE A 430 5.94 7.78 -4.93
CA ILE A 430 6.15 8.06 -6.35
C ILE A 430 7.63 8.23 -6.63
N GLU A 431 8.14 7.44 -7.56
CA GLU A 431 9.45 7.66 -8.16
C GLU A 431 9.30 8.66 -9.30
N ILE A 432 9.88 9.83 -9.13
CA ILE A 432 9.85 10.88 -10.17
C ILE A 432 10.44 10.36 -11.49
N GLY A 433 11.50 9.54 -11.39
CA GLY A 433 12.14 8.93 -12.57
C GLY A 433 11.22 8.03 -13.40
N GLU A 434 10.20 7.40 -12.82
CA GLU A 434 9.22 6.61 -13.59
C GLU A 434 8.39 7.52 -14.50
N ILE A 435 7.99 8.69 -14.00
CA ILE A 435 7.22 9.66 -14.78
C ILE A 435 8.12 10.27 -15.87
N GLU A 436 9.34 10.69 -15.51
CA GLU A 436 10.33 11.24 -16.44
C GLU A 436 10.64 10.26 -17.58
N HIS A 437 10.81 8.97 -17.23
CA HIS A 437 11.07 7.93 -18.25
C HIS A 437 9.90 7.79 -19.23
N VAL A 438 8.65 7.75 -18.75
CA VAL A 438 7.49 7.61 -19.65
C VAL A 438 7.33 8.83 -20.54
N ILE A 439 7.65 10.04 -20.05
CA ILE A 439 7.64 11.27 -20.85
C ILE A 439 8.76 11.24 -21.89
N SER A 440 9.97 10.82 -21.54
CA SER A 440 11.12 10.76 -22.46
C SER A 440 10.95 9.73 -23.59
N CYS A 441 10.00 8.80 -23.47
CA CYS A 441 9.64 7.87 -24.54
C CYS A 441 8.65 8.48 -25.57
N ILE A 442 8.28 9.75 -25.44
CA ILE A 442 7.48 10.47 -26.44
C ILE A 442 8.46 11.07 -27.45
N GLU A 443 8.30 10.73 -28.71
CA GLU A 443 9.26 11.06 -29.80
C GLU A 443 9.52 12.57 -29.92
N GLU A 444 8.49 13.37 -29.68
CA GLU A 444 8.58 14.82 -29.80
C GLU A 444 9.22 15.52 -28.58
N VAL A 445 9.66 14.76 -27.56
CA VAL A 445 10.24 15.31 -26.33
C VAL A 445 11.76 15.26 -26.34
N ASP A 446 12.40 16.44 -26.28
CA ASP A 446 13.85 16.55 -26.19
C ASP A 446 14.37 16.39 -24.76
N GLN A 447 13.72 17.08 -23.80
CA GLN A 447 14.09 17.01 -22.38
C GLN A 447 12.84 16.99 -21.51
N THR A 448 12.94 16.34 -20.37
CA THR A 448 11.88 16.34 -19.35
C THR A 448 12.43 16.56 -17.96
N LYS A 449 11.68 17.26 -17.12
CA LYS A 449 11.92 17.39 -15.70
C LYS A 449 10.61 17.41 -14.93
N VAL A 450 10.49 16.51 -13.95
CA VAL A 450 9.30 16.41 -13.11
C VAL A 450 9.63 16.88 -11.69
N LEU A 451 8.77 17.73 -11.14
CA LEU A 451 8.94 18.32 -9.82
C LEU A 451 7.65 18.16 -9.01
N VAL A 452 7.78 18.20 -7.69
CA VAL A 452 6.64 18.38 -6.79
C VAL A 452 6.52 19.86 -6.47
N ASP A 453 5.31 20.37 -6.59
CA ASP A 453 4.94 21.73 -6.29
C ASP A 453 3.77 21.77 -5.29
N PHE A 454 3.37 22.95 -4.84
CA PHE A 454 2.30 23.16 -3.89
C PHE A 454 1.22 24.06 -4.49
N ASP A 455 -0.03 23.69 -4.30
CA ASP A 455 -1.17 24.52 -4.67
C ASP A 455 -1.42 25.64 -3.64
N LYS A 456 -2.40 26.50 -3.91
CA LYS A 456 -2.80 27.63 -3.03
C LYS A 456 -3.18 27.16 -1.60
N ASN A 457 -3.57 25.90 -1.45
CA ASN A 457 -3.92 25.29 -0.18
C ASN A 457 -2.75 24.50 0.44
N ASN A 458 -1.52 24.73 -0.03
CA ASN A 458 -0.31 24.03 0.40
C ASN A 458 -0.39 22.49 0.20
N LYS A 459 -1.11 22.04 -0.83
CA LYS A 459 -1.28 20.64 -1.19
C LYS A 459 -0.28 20.27 -2.27
N LYS A 460 0.49 19.20 -2.05
CA LYS A 460 1.49 18.71 -3.01
C LYS A 460 0.82 18.20 -4.29
N TYR A 461 1.38 18.58 -5.42
CA TYR A 461 1.01 18.04 -6.72
C TYR A 461 2.25 17.86 -7.63
N ILE A 462 2.08 17.05 -8.69
CA ILE A 462 3.15 16.77 -9.66
C ILE A 462 3.04 17.76 -10.81
N LYS A 463 4.15 18.40 -11.14
CA LYS A 463 4.30 19.32 -12.28
C LYS A 463 5.41 18.81 -13.19
N ALA A 464 5.13 18.66 -14.47
CA ALA A 464 6.12 18.26 -15.48
C ALA A 464 6.51 19.46 -16.33
N TYR A 465 7.79 19.55 -16.64
CA TYR A 465 8.36 20.49 -17.60
C TYR A 465 8.92 19.67 -18.76
N ILE A 466 8.64 20.08 -19.97
CA ILE A 466 9.02 19.39 -21.20
C ILE A 466 9.63 20.40 -22.15
N SER A 467 10.79 20.06 -22.71
CA SER A 467 11.41 20.79 -23.80
C SER A 467 11.14 20.06 -25.09
N THR A 468 10.73 20.78 -26.12
CA THR A 468 10.46 20.25 -27.45
C THR A 468 10.78 21.27 -28.51
N ARG A 469 11.16 20.82 -29.70
CA ARG A 469 11.26 21.67 -30.89
C ARG A 469 10.00 21.57 -31.76
N ASN A 470 9.05 20.71 -31.39
CA ASN A 470 7.78 20.55 -32.08
C ASN A 470 6.71 21.47 -31.46
N ASN A 471 6.38 22.55 -32.15
CA ASN A 471 5.38 23.54 -31.72
C ASN A 471 3.95 22.97 -31.63
N LEU A 472 3.70 21.73 -32.09
CA LEU A 472 2.40 21.07 -32.07
C LEU A 472 2.21 20.17 -30.83
N LEU A 473 3.22 20.06 -29.96
CA LEU A 473 3.14 19.23 -28.77
C LEU A 473 2.39 19.99 -27.65
N GLU A 474 1.14 19.61 -27.43
CA GLU A 474 0.27 20.24 -26.43
C GLU A 474 0.22 19.46 -25.11
N GLU A 475 -0.01 20.19 -23.99
CA GLU A 475 -0.24 19.62 -22.66
C GLU A 475 -1.29 18.49 -22.67
N LYS A 476 -2.43 18.71 -23.33
CA LYS A 476 -3.53 17.73 -23.40
C LYS A 476 -3.10 16.41 -24.04
N LYS A 477 -2.30 16.46 -25.12
CA LYS A 477 -1.77 15.27 -25.81
C LYS A 477 -0.88 14.46 -24.86
N ILE A 478 0.01 15.15 -24.14
CA ILE A 478 0.93 14.55 -23.17
C ILE A 478 0.15 13.88 -22.03
N ILE A 479 -0.79 14.61 -21.40
CA ILE A 479 -1.61 14.06 -20.31
C ILE A 479 -2.39 12.81 -20.77
N LYS A 480 -2.92 12.80 -21.99
CA LYS A 480 -3.60 11.64 -22.56
C LYS A 480 -2.66 10.43 -22.71
N ILE A 481 -1.44 10.65 -23.22
CA ILE A 481 -0.43 9.58 -23.35
C ILE A 481 -0.06 9.03 -21.98
N LEU A 482 0.22 9.90 -21.01
CA LEU A 482 0.59 9.50 -19.65
C LEU A 482 -0.54 8.75 -18.94
N SER A 483 -1.79 9.18 -19.11
CA SER A 483 -2.97 8.52 -18.52
C SER A 483 -3.17 7.09 -19.03
N ASN A 484 -2.68 6.78 -20.26
CA ASN A 484 -2.72 5.43 -20.83
C ASN A 484 -1.58 4.52 -20.34
N LYS A 485 -0.53 5.09 -19.74
CA LYS A 485 0.67 4.35 -19.32
C LYS A 485 0.86 4.33 -17.80
N LEU A 486 0.51 5.43 -17.10
CA LEU A 486 0.74 5.62 -15.67
C LEU A 486 -0.56 5.53 -14.86
N PRO A 487 -0.49 5.05 -13.61
CA PRO A 487 -1.58 5.20 -12.65
C PRO A 487 -1.97 6.68 -12.48
N ARG A 488 -3.25 6.94 -12.28
CA ARG A 488 -3.79 8.30 -12.18
C ARG A 488 -3.05 9.21 -11.18
N TYR A 489 -2.60 8.66 -10.06
CA TYR A 489 -1.88 9.41 -9.02
C TYR A 489 -0.45 9.82 -9.43
N MET A 490 0.09 9.26 -10.52
CA MET A 490 1.40 9.59 -11.08
C MET A 490 1.30 10.55 -12.27
N VAL A 491 0.11 10.74 -12.84
CA VAL A 491 -0.09 11.67 -13.95
C VAL A 491 0.06 13.10 -13.43
N PRO A 492 0.97 13.93 -14.02
CA PRO A 492 1.13 15.32 -13.63
C PRO A 492 -0.19 16.11 -13.73
N GLN A 493 -0.48 16.92 -12.73
CA GLN A 493 -1.64 17.81 -12.72
C GLN A 493 -1.42 19.06 -13.58
N LYS A 494 -0.16 19.37 -13.88
CA LYS A 494 0.23 20.47 -14.75
C LYS A 494 1.43 20.08 -15.59
N VAL A 495 1.39 20.36 -16.88
CA VAL A 495 2.47 20.15 -17.82
C VAL A 495 2.82 21.49 -18.47
N ILE A 496 4.08 21.88 -18.40
CA ILE A 496 4.59 23.09 -19.06
C ILE A 496 5.45 22.64 -20.23
N VAL A 497 5.02 23.00 -21.42
CA VAL A 497 5.75 22.74 -22.67
C VAL A 497 6.54 23.99 -23.05
N LEU A 498 7.84 23.82 -23.28
CA LEU A 498 8.77 24.89 -23.65
C LEU A 498 9.34 24.57 -25.02
N ASN A 499 9.16 25.48 -25.97
CA ASN A 499 9.74 25.37 -27.34
C ASN A 499 11.20 25.86 -27.35
N LYS A 500 11.96 25.52 -26.33
CA LYS A 500 13.37 25.85 -26.14
C LYS A 500 13.99 24.91 -25.12
N ASP A 501 15.32 24.87 -25.12
CA ASP A 501 16.07 24.09 -24.14
C ASP A 501 15.85 24.59 -22.70
N PHE A 502 15.99 23.66 -21.76
CA PHE A 502 15.92 24.01 -20.33
C PHE A 502 17.05 24.96 -19.92
N PRO A 503 16.77 25.93 -19.05
CA PRO A 503 17.80 26.78 -18.46
C PRO A 503 18.80 25.91 -17.70
N ARG A 504 20.11 26.26 -17.88
CA ARG A 504 21.20 25.50 -17.25
C ARG A 504 21.99 26.42 -16.30
N THR A 505 22.50 25.80 -15.25
CA THR A 505 23.48 26.42 -14.34
C THR A 505 24.84 26.51 -15.02
N LYS A 506 25.77 27.27 -14.43
CA LYS A 506 27.19 27.38 -14.91
C LYS A 506 27.86 26.01 -15.08
N ASN A 507 27.45 25.00 -14.32
CA ASN A 507 27.97 23.62 -14.36
C ASN A 507 27.19 22.69 -15.32
N GLY A 508 26.37 23.24 -16.23
CA GLY A 508 25.63 22.48 -17.25
C GLY A 508 24.39 21.72 -16.77
N LYS A 509 24.08 21.74 -15.47
CA LYS A 509 22.87 21.08 -14.93
C LYS A 509 21.62 21.95 -15.16
N VAL A 510 20.45 21.33 -15.24
CA VAL A 510 19.17 22.04 -15.33
C VAL A 510 19.01 22.98 -14.12
N ASP A 511 18.77 24.25 -14.38
CA ASP A 511 18.51 25.25 -13.35
C ASP A 511 17.05 25.20 -12.91
N ILE A 512 16.79 24.44 -11.84
CA ILE A 512 15.45 24.24 -11.29
C ILE A 512 14.79 25.55 -10.86
N LYS A 513 15.56 26.50 -10.35
CA LYS A 513 15.01 27.80 -9.91
C LYS A 513 14.46 28.60 -11.09
N ARG A 514 15.20 28.67 -12.19
CA ARG A 514 14.76 29.33 -13.41
C ARG A 514 13.64 28.56 -14.09
N LEU A 515 13.70 27.22 -14.07
CA LEU A 515 12.67 26.37 -14.67
C LEU A 515 11.31 26.56 -13.98
N LYS A 516 11.28 26.78 -12.67
CA LYS A 516 10.03 27.03 -11.92
C LYS A 516 9.34 28.36 -12.24
N ASN A 517 10.03 29.30 -12.86
CA ASN A 517 9.45 30.59 -13.25
C ASN A 517 8.59 30.51 -14.52
N TYR A 518 8.59 29.36 -15.18
CA TYR A 518 7.66 29.03 -16.26
C TYR A 518 6.43 28.31 -15.66
#